data_34e9f2ef6965ac4e175b020e97e8445e
#
_entry.id   34e9f2ef6965ac4e175b020e97e8445e
#
_cell.length_a   1.000
_cell.length_b   1.000
_cell.length_c   1.000
_cell.angle_alpha   90.00
_cell.angle_beta   90.00
_cell.angle_gamma   90.00
#
_symmetry.space_group_name_H-M   'P 1'
#
loop_
_entity.id
_entity.type
_entity.pdbx_description
1 polymer ?
#
loop_
_entity_poly.entity_id
_entity_poly.type
_entity_poly.pdbx_seq_one_letter_code
_entity_poly.pdbx_strand_id
1 'polypeptide(L)'
;KWGIGSGISLFIAAGVAQSTFVGTLSPMPATSGMSYSLQNPPSGTLPMIFYMFREASNSEMISQNGFETILLTHVNPVAALFSSVVVFLVVAYAESSKLELPLTHGKVRGHRGKYPIRLVYASNIPVILMAALLANINMFTLLFWNHPTLQKTPILGKEGWGSMSEYIGTYEPGSSTPSGGFAWYSSMVNGVNDWLIPLLNQQGDIYGHTLWQIGGHVIFYVTLMTVGSMVSAKFWIDTTNMGSKDVAKQIERTGMQIPGFRKNPLVLERILERYIPPVTYFSGAFVGLLAA
;
A
#
# COMPACT_ATOMS: atom_id res chain seq x y z
N LYS A 1 21.30 9.41 14.70
CA LYS A 1 21.41 8.07 15.34
C LYS A 1 21.32 8.12 16.88
N TRP A 2 21.27 9.29 17.46
CA TRP A 2 21.21 9.52 18.92
C TRP A 2 19.85 10.11 19.30
N GLY A 3 18.77 9.37 19.10
CA GLY A 3 17.43 9.89 19.39
C GLY A 3 16.34 8.82 19.23
N ILE A 4 15.13 9.26 19.05
CA ILE A 4 13.89 8.46 19.01
C ILE A 4 13.76 7.66 17.68
N GLY A 5 14.83 7.00 17.22
CA GLY A 5 14.81 6.19 16.00
C GLY A 5 15.35 6.88 14.74
N SER A 6 14.87 6.44 13.57
CA SER A 6 15.27 7.02 12.28
C SER A 6 14.51 8.32 11.98
N GLY A 7 15.25 9.37 11.58
CA GLY A 7 14.63 10.65 11.17
C GLY A 7 13.63 10.49 10.03
N ILE A 8 13.91 9.62 9.06
CA ILE A 8 13.01 9.34 7.93
C ILE A 8 11.68 8.76 8.44
N SER A 9 11.73 7.79 9.35
CA SER A 9 10.53 7.21 9.94
C SER A 9 9.70 8.23 10.71
N LEU A 10 10.37 9.18 11.39
CA LEU A 10 9.70 10.27 12.11
C LEU A 10 8.98 11.23 11.14
N PHE A 11 9.61 11.60 10.04
CA PHE A 11 8.98 12.44 9.02
C PHE A 11 7.78 11.77 8.36
N ILE A 12 7.90 10.48 8.03
CA ILE A 12 6.77 9.70 7.49
C ILE A 12 5.63 9.65 8.51
N ALA A 13 5.92 9.35 9.77
CA ALA A 13 4.92 9.32 10.83
C ALA A 13 4.24 10.68 11.04
N ALA A 14 5.01 11.77 11.02
CA ALA A 14 4.47 13.13 11.11
C ALA A 14 3.55 13.47 9.92
N GLY A 15 3.96 13.12 8.70
CA GLY A 15 3.15 13.33 7.49
C GLY A 15 1.84 12.55 7.53
N VAL A 16 1.88 11.27 7.92
CA VAL A 16 0.68 10.44 8.09
C VAL A 16 -0.22 10.99 9.19
N ALA A 17 0.34 11.36 10.34
CA ALA A 17 -0.43 11.96 11.44
C ALA A 17 -1.11 13.26 11.00
N GLN A 18 -0.39 14.14 10.28
CA GLN A 18 -0.95 15.36 9.74
C GLN A 18 -2.10 15.08 8.75
N SER A 19 -1.90 14.17 7.80
CA SER A 19 -2.94 13.80 6.82
C SER A 19 -4.17 13.22 7.49
N THR A 20 -4.00 12.35 8.49
CA THR A 20 -5.10 11.77 9.27
C THR A 20 -5.84 12.84 10.08
N PHE A 21 -5.11 13.75 10.73
CA PHE A 21 -5.69 14.83 11.50
C PHE A 21 -6.50 15.79 10.63
N VAL A 22 -5.93 16.22 9.49
CA VAL A 22 -6.60 17.09 8.53
C VAL A 22 -7.81 16.37 7.91
N GLY A 23 -7.65 15.14 7.45
CA GLY A 23 -8.76 14.35 6.87
C GLY A 23 -9.90 14.09 7.86
N THR A 24 -9.62 14.06 9.16
CA THR A 24 -10.64 13.80 10.18
C THR A 24 -11.31 15.09 10.70
N LEU A 25 -10.55 16.17 10.89
CA LEU A 25 -10.96 17.34 11.64
C LEU A 25 -11.06 18.64 10.83
N SER A 26 -10.66 18.65 9.54
CA SER A 26 -10.68 19.86 8.72
C SER A 26 -12.09 20.48 8.61
N PRO A 27 -12.29 21.72 9.04
CA PRO A 27 -13.55 22.41 8.85
C PRO A 27 -13.71 23.05 7.46
N MET A 28 -12.65 23.04 6.63
CA MET A 28 -12.68 23.68 5.32
C MET A 28 -13.64 22.96 4.35
N PRO A 29 -14.30 23.68 3.41
CA PRO A 29 -15.16 23.05 2.42
C PRO A 29 -14.36 22.10 1.52
N ALA A 30 -14.99 21.03 1.04
CA ALA A 30 -14.34 20.03 0.19
C ALA A 30 -13.81 20.64 -1.11
N THR A 31 -14.56 21.58 -1.71
CA THR A 31 -14.12 22.34 -2.87
C THR A 31 -13.77 23.77 -2.45
N SER A 32 -12.53 24.14 -2.65
CA SER A 32 -12.02 25.48 -2.31
C SER A 32 -12.76 26.58 -3.10
N GLY A 33 -13.19 27.63 -2.42
CA GLY A 33 -13.85 28.80 -3.04
C GLY A 33 -15.38 28.69 -3.15
N MET A 34 -15.99 27.57 -2.76
CA MET A 34 -17.45 27.44 -2.65
C MET A 34 -17.90 27.51 -1.18
N SER A 35 -19.11 28.07 -0.98
CA SER A 35 -19.76 28.07 0.33
C SER A 35 -20.19 26.66 0.73
N TYR A 36 -20.41 26.44 2.01
CA TYR A 36 -20.95 25.20 2.52
C TYR A 36 -22.34 24.90 1.94
N SER A 37 -22.52 23.68 1.46
CA SER A 37 -23.80 23.15 0.97
C SER A 37 -23.86 21.63 1.21
N LEU A 38 -25.03 21.04 1.03
CA LEU A 38 -25.15 19.58 1.15
C LEU A 38 -24.31 18.84 0.08
N GLN A 39 -24.05 19.49 -1.06
CA GLN A 39 -23.17 18.95 -2.12
C GLN A 39 -21.69 19.31 -1.92
N ASN A 40 -21.37 20.30 -1.08
CA ASN A 40 -20.04 20.71 -0.73
C ASN A 40 -19.87 20.86 0.79
N PRO A 41 -19.98 19.75 1.54
CA PRO A 41 -19.82 19.77 2.98
C PRO A 41 -18.35 19.98 3.39
N PRO A 42 -18.05 20.17 4.68
CA PRO A 42 -16.67 20.23 5.19
C PRO A 42 -15.85 19.00 4.79
N SER A 43 -14.58 19.19 4.45
CA SER A 43 -13.67 18.13 3.98
C SER A 43 -13.32 17.09 5.05
N GLY A 44 -13.35 17.45 6.33
CA GLY A 44 -13.06 16.52 7.42
C GLY A 44 -14.25 15.62 7.75
N THR A 45 -13.98 14.35 8.07
CA THR A 45 -15.03 13.36 8.38
C THR A 45 -15.95 13.79 9.53
N LEU A 46 -15.41 14.25 10.65
CA LEU A 46 -16.22 14.67 11.82
C LEU A 46 -17.00 15.96 11.57
N PRO A 47 -16.40 17.06 11.06
CA PRO A 47 -17.15 18.25 10.71
C PRO A 47 -18.23 18.00 9.66
N MET A 48 -17.96 17.13 8.67
CA MET A 48 -18.93 16.71 7.64
C MET A 48 -20.16 16.05 8.30
N ILE A 49 -19.94 15.04 9.16
CA ILE A 49 -21.03 14.36 9.87
C ILE A 49 -21.86 15.37 10.65
N PHE A 50 -21.21 16.22 11.44
CA PHE A 50 -21.90 17.23 12.25
C PHE A 50 -22.69 18.22 11.39
N TYR A 51 -22.09 18.69 10.27
CA TYR A 51 -22.75 19.61 9.35
C TYR A 51 -23.99 18.98 8.70
N MET A 52 -23.84 17.76 8.18
CA MET A 52 -24.94 17.03 7.52
C MET A 52 -26.11 16.75 8.48
N PHE A 53 -25.83 16.33 9.70
CA PHE A 53 -26.89 16.10 10.70
C PHE A 53 -27.56 17.38 11.21
N ARG A 54 -26.87 18.52 11.17
CA ARG A 54 -27.40 19.79 11.62
C ARG A 54 -28.23 20.51 10.57
N GLU A 55 -27.72 20.56 9.32
CA GLU A 55 -28.30 21.39 8.25
C GLU A 55 -29.24 20.62 7.33
N ALA A 56 -29.06 19.30 7.19
CA ALA A 56 -29.88 18.49 6.31
C ALA A 56 -31.17 18.04 7.01
N SER A 57 -32.30 18.29 6.36
CA SER A 57 -33.58 17.67 6.75
C SER A 57 -33.57 16.17 6.40
N ASN A 58 -34.35 15.36 7.15
CA ASN A 58 -34.48 13.93 6.85
C ASN A 58 -34.90 13.63 5.41
N SER A 59 -35.75 14.48 4.84
CA SER A 59 -36.18 14.36 3.44
C SER A 59 -35.05 14.67 2.44
N GLU A 60 -34.19 15.63 2.75
CA GLU A 60 -33.06 16.00 1.90
C GLU A 60 -31.93 14.95 2.00
N MET A 61 -31.69 14.40 3.19
CA MET A 61 -30.75 13.30 3.38
C MET A 61 -31.11 12.07 2.53
N ILE A 62 -32.38 11.78 2.34
CA ILE A 62 -32.84 10.67 1.55
C ILE A 62 -32.85 11.04 0.05
N SER A 63 -33.36 12.23 -0.31
CA SER A 63 -33.53 12.63 -1.72
C SER A 63 -32.21 12.96 -2.44
N GLN A 64 -31.19 13.42 -1.68
CA GLN A 64 -29.87 13.81 -2.22
C GLN A 64 -28.75 12.80 -1.89
N ASN A 65 -29.11 11.56 -1.59
CA ASN A 65 -28.12 10.50 -1.24
C ASN A 65 -27.14 10.92 -0.12
N GLY A 66 -27.60 11.70 0.85
CA GLY A 66 -26.76 12.22 1.93
C GLY A 66 -26.06 11.12 2.74
N PHE A 67 -26.72 9.98 2.97
CA PHE A 67 -26.11 8.83 3.63
C PHE A 67 -24.99 8.19 2.79
N GLU A 68 -25.16 8.09 1.48
CA GLU A 68 -24.15 7.61 0.55
C GLU A 68 -22.94 8.57 0.55
N THR A 69 -23.21 9.87 0.56
CA THR A 69 -22.16 10.89 0.65
C THR A 69 -21.36 10.76 1.93
N ILE A 70 -21.99 10.61 3.08
CA ILE A 70 -21.30 10.43 4.36
C ILE A 70 -20.47 9.15 4.38
N LEU A 71 -21.04 8.06 3.89
CA LEU A 71 -20.42 6.73 4.00
C LEU A 71 -19.36 6.47 2.94
N LEU A 72 -19.57 6.89 1.68
CA LEU A 72 -18.79 6.40 0.54
C LEU A 72 -18.22 7.48 -0.37
N THR A 73 -19.02 8.48 -0.79
CA THR A 73 -18.66 9.34 -1.94
C THR A 73 -17.87 10.60 -1.57
N HIS A 74 -17.83 10.95 -0.30
CA HIS A 74 -17.09 12.14 0.16
C HIS A 74 -15.56 11.96 0.06
N VAL A 75 -14.83 13.07 0.04
CA VAL A 75 -13.33 13.07 0.01
C VAL A 75 -12.73 12.26 1.16
N ASN A 76 -13.31 12.38 2.37
CA ASN A 76 -12.92 11.60 3.55
C ASN A 76 -14.17 10.90 4.11
N PRO A 77 -14.63 9.80 3.51
CA PRO A 77 -15.85 9.14 3.95
C PRO A 77 -15.64 8.39 5.29
N VAL A 78 -16.72 8.15 6.00
CA VAL A 78 -16.69 7.41 7.27
C VAL A 78 -16.12 5.98 7.07
N ALA A 79 -16.43 5.35 5.93
CA ALA A 79 -15.88 4.04 5.59
C ALA A 79 -14.35 4.03 5.54
N ALA A 80 -13.71 5.08 5.02
CA ALA A 80 -12.25 5.21 4.98
C ALA A 80 -11.65 5.34 6.38
N LEU A 81 -12.29 6.09 7.27
CA LEU A 81 -11.86 6.20 8.66
C LEU A 81 -11.98 4.85 9.39
N PHE A 82 -13.10 4.17 9.23
CA PHE A 82 -13.31 2.84 9.83
C PHE A 82 -12.31 1.81 9.31
N SER A 83 -12.10 1.75 7.98
CA SER A 83 -11.13 0.85 7.38
C SER A 83 -9.70 1.14 7.85
N SER A 84 -9.33 2.41 8.02
CA SER A 84 -8.01 2.81 8.55
C SER A 84 -7.79 2.29 9.97
N VAL A 85 -8.82 2.37 10.84
CA VAL A 85 -8.74 1.82 12.20
C VAL A 85 -8.58 0.30 12.17
N VAL A 86 -9.34 -0.39 11.33
CA VAL A 86 -9.26 -1.86 11.18
C VAL A 86 -7.86 -2.27 10.69
N VAL A 87 -7.36 -1.63 9.64
CA VAL A 87 -6.01 -1.89 9.10
C VAL A 87 -4.95 -1.63 10.18
N PHE A 88 -5.06 -0.52 10.92
CA PHE A 88 -4.14 -0.22 12.02
C PHE A 88 -4.11 -1.34 13.07
N LEU A 89 -5.27 -1.84 13.50
CA LEU A 89 -5.34 -2.93 14.47
C LEU A 89 -4.73 -4.23 13.93
N VAL A 90 -5.00 -4.57 12.66
CA VAL A 90 -4.43 -5.74 12.00
C VAL A 90 -2.91 -5.66 11.92
N VAL A 91 -2.38 -4.50 11.50
CA VAL A 91 -0.92 -4.27 11.40
C VAL A 91 -0.28 -4.32 12.79
N ALA A 92 -0.87 -3.65 13.79
CA ALA A 92 -0.35 -3.66 15.15
C ALA A 92 -0.29 -5.08 15.74
N TYR A 93 -1.31 -5.89 15.48
CA TYR A 93 -1.33 -7.30 15.88
C TYR A 93 -0.26 -8.11 15.15
N ALA A 94 -0.14 -7.97 13.84
CA ALA A 94 0.85 -8.67 13.04
C ALA A 94 2.30 -8.30 13.43
N GLU A 95 2.56 -7.02 13.71
CA GLU A 95 3.88 -6.54 14.11
C GLU A 95 4.27 -6.97 15.54
N SER A 96 3.29 -7.13 16.42
CA SER A 96 3.50 -7.67 17.76
C SER A 96 3.83 -9.16 17.75
N SER A 97 3.43 -9.89 16.70
CA SER A 97 3.64 -11.34 16.57
C SER A 97 5.10 -11.66 16.27
N LYS A 98 5.70 -12.53 17.08
CA LYS A 98 7.11 -12.90 16.99
C LYS A 98 7.28 -14.40 17.04
N LEU A 99 8.15 -14.95 16.19
CA LEU A 99 8.64 -16.31 16.28
C LEU A 99 9.88 -16.34 17.17
N GLU A 100 9.84 -17.01 18.30
CA GLU A 100 10.93 -17.05 19.25
C GLU A 100 11.81 -18.30 19.01
N LEU A 101 13.06 -18.10 18.58
CA LEU A 101 14.04 -19.19 18.48
C LEU A 101 14.77 -19.32 19.81
N PRO A 102 14.79 -20.51 20.44
CA PRO A 102 15.53 -20.73 21.67
C PRO A 102 17.04 -20.70 21.40
N LEU A 103 17.77 -19.87 22.13
CA LEU A 103 19.23 -19.77 22.11
C LEU A 103 19.79 -20.03 23.50
N THR A 104 21.02 -20.53 23.55
CA THR A 104 21.80 -20.69 24.79
C THR A 104 23.13 -19.96 24.65
N HIS A 105 23.65 -19.44 25.75
CA HIS A 105 24.95 -18.81 25.76
C HIS A 105 26.06 -19.86 25.92
N GLY A 106 27.05 -19.86 25.00
CA GLY A 106 28.11 -20.87 24.98
C GLY A 106 29.07 -20.84 26.14
N LYS A 107 29.20 -19.69 26.83
CA LYS A 107 30.14 -19.48 27.93
C LYS A 107 29.52 -19.53 29.34
N VAL A 108 28.20 -19.33 29.43
CA VAL A 108 27.49 -19.25 30.72
C VAL A 108 26.48 -20.39 30.81
N ARG A 109 26.72 -21.34 31.74
CA ARG A 109 25.78 -22.46 31.96
C ARG A 109 24.46 -21.95 32.54
N GLY A 110 23.35 -22.38 31.93
CA GLY A 110 22.01 -22.07 32.42
C GLY A 110 21.36 -20.81 31.83
N HIS A 111 22.10 -19.96 31.15
CA HIS A 111 21.50 -18.75 30.52
C HIS A 111 20.85 -19.14 29.18
N ARG A 112 19.51 -19.11 29.17
CA ARG A 112 18.68 -19.36 27.98
C ARG A 112 18.18 -18.02 27.47
N GLY A 113 18.48 -17.70 26.21
CA GLY A 113 17.97 -16.54 25.51
C GLY A 113 16.94 -16.96 24.45
N LYS A 114 16.18 -16.02 23.95
CA LYS A 114 15.27 -16.21 22.83
C LYS A 114 15.60 -15.17 21.76
N TYR A 115 15.73 -15.59 20.51
CA TYR A 115 15.88 -14.67 19.38
C TYR A 115 14.53 -14.44 18.73
N PRO A 116 13.97 -13.23 18.81
CA PRO A 116 12.65 -12.95 18.22
C PRO A 116 12.79 -12.63 16.74
N ILE A 117 12.20 -13.44 15.88
CA ILE A 117 11.97 -13.12 14.46
C ILE A 117 10.57 -12.51 14.37
N ARG A 118 10.48 -11.26 13.95
CA ARG A 118 9.18 -10.59 13.77
C ARG A 118 8.45 -11.17 12.56
N LEU A 119 7.13 -11.26 12.62
CA LEU A 119 6.32 -11.74 11.51
C LEU A 119 6.41 -10.77 10.30
N VAL A 120 6.39 -9.46 10.57
CA VAL A 120 6.64 -8.41 9.57
C VAL A 120 8.15 -8.13 9.53
N TYR A 121 8.91 -9.05 8.91
CA TYR A 121 10.38 -9.03 8.93
C TYR A 121 10.99 -7.93 8.08
N ALA A 122 10.43 -7.73 6.87
CA ALA A 122 10.91 -6.72 5.93
C ALA A 122 10.36 -5.30 6.20
N SER A 123 9.49 -5.13 7.22
CA SER A 123 8.78 -3.87 7.49
C SER A 123 7.94 -3.41 6.27
N ASN A 124 7.69 -2.12 6.13
CA ASN A 124 6.92 -1.52 5.03
C ASN A 124 7.78 -1.06 3.83
N ILE A 125 9.10 -1.18 3.92
CA ILE A 125 10.03 -0.71 2.88
C ILE A 125 9.78 -1.38 1.52
N PRO A 126 9.51 -2.69 1.41
CA PRO A 126 9.18 -3.34 0.16
C PRO A 126 8.02 -2.70 -0.60
N VAL A 127 6.99 -2.27 0.11
CA VAL A 127 5.83 -1.58 -0.48
C VAL A 127 6.22 -0.20 -1.00
N ILE A 128 7.02 0.55 -0.25
CA ILE A 128 7.52 1.86 -0.68
C ILE A 128 8.35 1.72 -1.96
N LEU A 129 9.20 0.70 -2.06
CA LEU A 129 9.98 0.41 -3.27
C LEU A 129 9.07 0.07 -4.44
N MET A 130 8.04 -0.75 -4.21
CA MET A 130 7.10 -1.12 -5.26
C MET A 130 6.26 0.07 -5.71
N ALA A 131 5.75 0.88 -4.79
CA ALA A 131 5.01 2.10 -5.12
C ALA A 131 5.86 3.10 -5.93
N ALA A 132 7.13 3.28 -5.55
CA ALA A 132 8.07 4.10 -6.31
C ALA A 132 8.33 3.54 -7.72
N LEU A 133 8.44 2.21 -7.87
CA LEU A 133 8.57 1.57 -9.18
C LEU A 133 7.34 1.85 -10.05
N LEU A 134 6.13 1.67 -9.52
CA LEU A 134 4.89 1.94 -10.26
C LEU A 134 4.74 3.41 -10.64
N ALA A 135 5.09 4.33 -9.75
CA ALA A 135 5.10 5.76 -10.05
C ALA A 135 6.06 6.09 -11.21
N ASN A 136 7.26 5.48 -11.25
CA ASN A 136 8.18 5.64 -12.36
C ASN A 136 7.63 5.04 -13.66
N ILE A 137 7.01 3.85 -13.60
CA ILE A 137 6.35 3.25 -14.78
C ILE A 137 5.28 4.20 -15.33
N ASN A 138 4.40 4.73 -14.46
CA ASN A 138 3.36 5.67 -14.88
C ASN A 138 3.94 6.96 -15.48
N MET A 139 5.04 7.47 -14.93
CA MET A 139 5.75 8.63 -15.50
C MET A 139 6.30 8.31 -16.90
N PHE A 140 6.92 7.15 -17.09
CA PHE A 140 7.41 6.73 -18.41
C PHE A 140 6.28 6.54 -19.42
N THR A 141 5.17 5.93 -19.03
CA THR A 141 4.01 5.75 -19.92
C THR A 141 3.42 7.10 -20.35
N LEU A 142 3.37 8.08 -19.44
CA LEU A 142 2.96 9.46 -19.76
C LEU A 142 3.92 10.14 -20.73
N LEU A 143 5.23 9.95 -20.59
CA LEU A 143 6.23 10.46 -21.53
C LEU A 143 6.06 9.84 -22.94
N PHE A 144 5.79 8.53 -23.01
CA PHE A 144 5.48 7.84 -24.27
C PHE A 144 4.23 8.40 -24.94
N TRP A 145 3.17 8.63 -24.16
CA TRP A 145 1.94 9.24 -24.67
C TRP A 145 2.12 10.62 -25.24
N ASN A 146 2.89 11.46 -24.57
CA ASN A 146 3.14 12.84 -25.00
C ASN A 146 4.15 12.95 -26.16
N HIS A 147 4.85 11.89 -26.54
CA HIS A 147 5.85 11.94 -27.58
C HIS A 147 5.22 11.81 -28.98
N PRO A 148 5.37 12.80 -29.88
CA PRO A 148 4.61 12.90 -31.13
C PRO A 148 4.89 11.75 -32.11
N THR A 149 6.08 11.16 -32.09
CA THR A 149 6.44 10.03 -32.96
C THR A 149 6.03 8.67 -32.35
N LEU A 150 6.19 8.51 -31.05
CA LEU A 150 5.89 7.24 -30.36
C LEU A 150 4.39 7.01 -30.22
N GLN A 151 3.59 8.07 -30.10
CA GLN A 151 2.14 7.98 -30.03
C GLN A 151 1.53 7.33 -31.28
N LYS A 152 2.13 7.55 -32.46
CA LYS A 152 1.63 7.09 -33.76
C LYS A 152 2.28 5.80 -34.28
N THR A 153 3.26 5.23 -33.57
CA THR A 153 3.93 4.01 -34.02
C THR A 153 3.00 2.80 -33.91
N PRO A 154 2.66 2.15 -35.05
CA PRO A 154 1.83 0.94 -34.99
C PRO A 154 2.62 -0.22 -34.36
N ILE A 155 1.93 -1.08 -33.60
CA ILE A 155 2.54 -2.27 -33.03
C ILE A 155 2.96 -3.20 -34.18
N LEU A 156 4.23 -3.62 -34.18
CA LEU A 156 4.81 -4.55 -35.15
C LEU A 156 4.67 -4.12 -36.64
N GLY A 157 4.49 -2.82 -36.90
CA GLY A 157 4.38 -2.30 -38.26
C GLY A 157 3.12 -2.73 -39.03
N LYS A 158 2.10 -3.27 -38.35
CA LYS A 158 0.81 -3.66 -38.97
C LYS A 158 -0.24 -2.56 -38.71
N GLU A 159 -0.71 -1.96 -39.79
CA GLU A 159 -1.89 -1.10 -39.79
C GLU A 159 -3.09 -1.94 -39.32
N GLY A 160 -3.81 -1.46 -38.30
CA GLY A 160 -5.02 -2.12 -37.75
C GLY A 160 -4.88 -2.69 -36.34
N TRP A 161 -3.70 -2.68 -35.73
CA TRP A 161 -3.50 -3.15 -34.35
C TRP A 161 -3.45 -2.02 -33.30
N GLY A 162 -3.88 -0.84 -33.65
CA GLY A 162 -3.79 0.33 -32.80
C GLY A 162 -2.38 0.88 -32.66
N SER A 163 -2.24 1.98 -31.93
CA SER A 163 -0.92 2.56 -31.64
C SER A 163 -0.32 1.89 -30.40
N MET A 164 1.01 1.81 -30.34
CA MET A 164 1.73 1.27 -29.18
C MET A 164 1.36 2.00 -27.90
N SER A 165 1.07 3.28 -27.99
CA SER A 165 0.64 4.12 -26.87
C SER A 165 -0.73 3.71 -26.27
N GLU A 166 -1.67 3.20 -27.07
CA GLU A 166 -2.98 2.76 -26.58
C GLU A 166 -2.86 1.55 -25.64
N TYR A 167 -1.91 0.66 -25.89
CA TYR A 167 -1.66 -0.50 -25.02
C TYR A 167 -0.81 -0.15 -23.79
N ILE A 168 0.14 0.78 -23.95
CA ILE A 168 1.01 1.21 -22.85
C ILE A 168 0.25 2.10 -21.89
N GLY A 169 -0.48 3.10 -22.39
CA GLY A 169 -1.29 3.98 -21.57
C GLY A 169 -1.91 5.12 -22.35
N THR A 170 -3.21 5.31 -22.18
CA THR A 170 -3.95 6.46 -22.70
C THR A 170 -4.17 7.48 -21.59
N TYR A 171 -4.10 8.75 -21.93
CA TYR A 171 -4.31 9.87 -20.99
C TYR A 171 -5.24 10.91 -21.61
N GLU A 172 -6.08 11.51 -20.79
CA GLU A 172 -6.88 12.66 -21.23
C GLU A 172 -6.01 13.91 -21.39
N PRO A 173 -6.37 14.81 -22.32
CA PRO A 173 -5.63 16.06 -22.50
C PRO A 173 -5.57 16.87 -21.20
N GLY A 174 -4.35 17.14 -20.72
CA GLY A 174 -4.13 17.89 -19.48
C GLY A 174 -4.20 17.08 -18.18
N SER A 175 -4.50 15.79 -18.24
CA SER A 175 -4.48 14.89 -17.08
C SER A 175 -3.17 14.12 -17.00
N SER A 176 -2.70 13.88 -15.79
CA SER A 176 -1.59 12.96 -15.49
C SER A 176 -2.07 11.58 -15.05
N THR A 177 -3.39 11.39 -14.87
CA THR A 177 -3.99 10.11 -14.51
C THR A 177 -4.27 9.31 -15.78
N PRO A 178 -3.86 8.02 -15.84
CA PRO A 178 -4.11 7.18 -17.01
C PRO A 178 -5.59 6.85 -17.10
N SER A 179 -6.14 6.93 -18.30
CA SER A 179 -7.52 6.57 -18.63
C SER A 179 -7.64 5.21 -19.31
N GLY A 180 -6.54 4.52 -19.62
CA GLY A 180 -6.57 3.21 -20.25
C GLY A 180 -5.18 2.60 -20.46
N GLY A 181 -5.12 1.40 -21.04
CA GLY A 181 -3.90 0.66 -21.29
C GLY A 181 -3.25 0.06 -20.02
N PHE A 182 -2.02 -0.44 -20.15
CA PHE A 182 -1.28 -1.02 -19.03
C PHE A 182 -1.09 -0.03 -17.87
N ALA A 183 -0.90 1.26 -18.17
CA ALA A 183 -0.76 2.31 -17.17
C ALA A 183 -1.98 2.41 -16.26
N TRP A 184 -3.19 2.28 -16.80
CA TRP A 184 -4.42 2.28 -16.01
C TRP A 184 -4.50 1.04 -15.11
N TYR A 185 -4.24 -0.16 -15.63
CA TYR A 185 -4.23 -1.38 -14.81
C TYR A 185 -3.16 -1.38 -13.70
N SER A 186 -2.06 -0.67 -13.89
CA SER A 186 -0.97 -0.55 -12.90
C SER A 186 -1.10 0.70 -12.01
N SER A 187 -2.07 1.56 -12.27
CA SER A 187 -2.32 2.76 -11.44
C SER A 187 -3.00 2.39 -10.13
N MET A 188 -2.82 3.24 -9.14
CA MET A 188 -3.45 3.09 -7.83
C MET A 188 -4.98 3.20 -7.94
N VAL A 189 -5.69 2.28 -7.31
CA VAL A 189 -7.14 2.35 -7.18
C VAL A 189 -7.50 3.33 -6.06
N ASN A 190 -8.13 4.46 -6.42
CA ASN A 190 -8.41 5.54 -5.49
C ASN A 190 -9.78 5.37 -4.83
N GLY A 191 -9.79 4.65 -3.72
CA GLY A 191 -10.97 4.57 -2.87
C GLY A 191 -12.13 3.76 -3.44
N VAL A 192 -13.26 3.88 -2.76
CA VAL A 192 -14.48 3.08 -3.01
C VAL A 192 -15.18 3.51 -4.30
N ASN A 193 -15.02 4.76 -4.71
CA ASN A 193 -15.68 5.36 -5.87
C ASN A 193 -15.18 4.79 -7.20
N ASP A 194 -13.91 4.39 -7.28
CA ASP A 194 -13.31 3.95 -8.54
C ASP A 194 -13.68 2.50 -8.90
N TRP A 195 -14.07 1.69 -7.90
CA TRP A 195 -14.33 0.28 -8.15
C TRP A 195 -15.61 -0.26 -7.52
N LEU A 196 -15.89 0.04 -6.23
CA LEU A 196 -17.02 -0.57 -5.53
C LEU A 196 -18.35 0.01 -5.98
N ILE A 197 -18.45 1.34 -6.12
CA ILE A 197 -19.68 1.99 -6.55
C ILE A 197 -20.05 1.59 -7.98
N PRO A 198 -19.15 1.64 -8.98
CA PRO A 198 -19.46 1.13 -10.32
C PRO A 198 -19.89 -0.35 -10.34
N LEU A 199 -19.22 -1.19 -9.54
CA LEU A 199 -19.59 -2.61 -9.44
C LEU A 199 -20.97 -2.85 -8.81
N LEU A 200 -21.34 -2.09 -7.78
CA LEU A 200 -22.65 -2.21 -7.12
C LEU A 200 -23.78 -1.65 -7.97
N ASN A 201 -23.57 -0.51 -8.60
CA ASN A 201 -24.58 0.14 -9.44
C ASN A 201 -24.68 -0.46 -10.84
N GLN A 202 -23.85 -1.44 -11.19
CA GLN A 202 -23.76 -2.07 -12.51
C GLN A 202 -23.60 -1.05 -13.66
N GLN A 203 -22.93 0.07 -13.37
CA GLN A 203 -22.62 1.12 -14.33
C GLN A 203 -21.10 1.12 -14.56
N GLY A 204 -20.68 1.45 -15.79
CA GLY A 204 -19.27 1.68 -16.09
C GLY A 204 -18.72 2.89 -15.31
N ASP A 205 -17.42 3.01 -15.29
CA ASP A 205 -16.76 4.18 -14.70
C ASP A 205 -16.86 5.43 -15.60
N ILE A 206 -16.33 6.54 -15.13
CA ILE A 206 -16.33 7.84 -15.84
C ILE A 206 -15.62 7.74 -17.20
N TYR A 207 -14.66 6.80 -17.36
CA TYR A 207 -13.90 6.58 -18.58
C TYR A 207 -14.54 5.56 -19.54
N GLY A 208 -15.71 5.01 -19.21
CA GLY A 208 -16.45 4.08 -20.04
C GLY A 208 -15.95 2.63 -19.98
N HIS A 209 -15.21 2.25 -18.93
CA HIS A 209 -14.78 0.86 -18.74
C HIS A 209 -15.94 -0.04 -18.36
N THR A 210 -15.89 -1.27 -18.85
CA THR A 210 -16.87 -2.30 -18.48
C THR A 210 -16.60 -2.83 -17.07
N LEU A 211 -17.63 -3.41 -16.43
CA LEU A 211 -17.50 -4.01 -15.09
C LEU A 211 -16.38 -5.04 -14.99
N TRP A 212 -16.17 -5.81 -16.06
CA TRP A 212 -15.07 -6.78 -16.14
C TRP A 212 -13.68 -6.12 -16.16
N GLN A 213 -13.56 -4.97 -16.81
CA GLN A 213 -12.31 -4.21 -16.82
C GLN A 213 -12.03 -3.60 -15.45
N ILE A 214 -13.04 -3.06 -14.78
CA ILE A 214 -12.91 -2.52 -13.42
C ILE A 214 -12.50 -3.63 -12.43
N GLY A 215 -13.20 -4.76 -12.45
CA GLY A 215 -12.82 -5.92 -11.63
C GLY A 215 -11.41 -6.45 -11.96
N GLY A 216 -11.06 -6.49 -13.24
CA GLY A 216 -9.72 -6.85 -13.72
C GLY A 216 -8.63 -5.90 -13.25
N HIS A 217 -8.91 -4.58 -13.22
CA HIS A 217 -8.00 -3.56 -12.70
C HIS A 217 -7.67 -3.81 -11.23
N VAL A 218 -8.69 -3.98 -10.39
CA VAL A 218 -8.49 -4.25 -8.95
C VAL A 218 -7.65 -5.51 -8.74
N ILE A 219 -8.02 -6.63 -9.39
CA ILE A 219 -7.32 -7.90 -9.25
C ILE A 219 -5.87 -7.78 -9.73
N PHE A 220 -5.65 -7.12 -10.86
CA PHE A 220 -4.32 -6.93 -11.43
C PHE A 220 -3.45 -6.06 -10.51
N TYR A 221 -3.98 -4.93 -10.03
CA TYR A 221 -3.27 -4.02 -9.13
C TYR A 221 -2.91 -4.70 -7.80
N VAL A 222 -3.86 -5.37 -7.16
CA VAL A 222 -3.63 -6.13 -5.91
C VAL A 222 -2.56 -7.21 -6.12
N THR A 223 -2.65 -7.96 -7.21
CA THR A 223 -1.67 -9.00 -7.54
C THR A 223 -0.29 -8.41 -7.79
N LEU A 224 -0.22 -7.33 -8.56
CA LEU A 224 1.02 -6.64 -8.90
C LEU A 224 1.71 -6.07 -7.65
N MET A 225 0.95 -5.41 -6.76
CA MET A 225 1.45 -4.90 -5.49
C MET A 225 1.91 -6.02 -4.56
N THR A 226 1.14 -7.10 -4.45
CA THR A 226 1.48 -8.23 -3.56
C THR A 226 2.74 -8.95 -4.05
N VAL A 227 2.77 -9.36 -5.31
CA VAL A 227 3.92 -10.07 -5.89
C VAL A 227 5.16 -9.16 -5.95
N GLY A 228 4.98 -7.92 -6.36
CA GLY A 228 6.07 -6.95 -6.42
C GLY A 228 6.66 -6.65 -5.04
N SER A 229 5.82 -6.56 -4.01
CA SER A 229 6.29 -6.39 -2.63
C SER A 229 7.02 -7.62 -2.10
N MET A 230 6.61 -8.84 -2.50
CA MET A 230 7.35 -10.07 -2.15
C MET A 230 8.77 -10.07 -2.75
N VAL A 231 8.90 -9.69 -4.02
CA VAL A 231 10.21 -9.59 -4.70
C VAL A 231 11.06 -8.49 -4.07
N SER A 232 10.47 -7.33 -3.82
CA SER A 232 11.13 -6.20 -3.17
C SER A 232 11.57 -6.51 -1.74
N ALA A 233 10.78 -7.32 -1.00
CA ALA A 233 11.14 -7.77 0.35
C ALA A 233 12.40 -8.64 0.35
N LYS A 234 12.49 -9.59 -0.59
CA LYS A 234 13.69 -10.41 -0.75
C LYS A 234 14.90 -9.54 -1.09
N PHE A 235 14.77 -8.67 -2.09
CA PHE A 235 15.82 -7.74 -2.49
C PHE A 235 16.30 -6.88 -1.32
N TRP A 236 15.37 -6.34 -0.53
CA TRP A 236 15.69 -5.52 0.64
C TRP A 236 16.49 -6.29 1.68
N ILE A 237 16.08 -7.51 2.02
CA ILE A 237 16.75 -8.35 3.03
C ILE A 237 18.16 -8.73 2.58
N ASP A 238 18.34 -9.07 1.29
CA ASP A 238 19.64 -9.41 0.73
C ASP A 238 20.58 -8.18 0.74
N THR A 239 20.04 -6.99 0.47
CA THR A 239 20.82 -5.74 0.43
C THR A 239 21.20 -5.22 1.83
N THR A 240 20.34 -5.44 2.82
CA THR A 240 20.56 -4.92 4.19
C THR A 240 21.32 -5.88 5.13
N ASN A 241 21.84 -6.99 4.61
CA ASN A 241 22.52 -8.03 5.38
C ASN A 241 21.65 -8.59 6.53
N MET A 242 20.35 -8.72 6.28
CA MET A 242 19.38 -9.34 7.17
C MET A 242 19.05 -10.78 6.76
N GLY A 243 19.79 -11.34 5.80
CA GLY A 243 19.65 -12.72 5.36
C GLY A 243 20.08 -13.73 6.42
N SER A 244 19.69 -15.00 6.24
CA SER A 244 19.98 -16.10 7.17
C SER A 244 21.45 -16.21 7.53
N LYS A 245 22.33 -16.06 6.54
CA LYS A 245 23.79 -16.13 6.69
C LYS A 245 24.35 -15.00 7.55
N ASP A 246 23.90 -13.78 7.33
CA ASP A 246 24.40 -12.61 8.04
C ASP A 246 23.88 -12.54 9.46
N VAL A 247 22.61 -12.92 9.67
CA VAL A 247 22.02 -13.06 11.00
C VAL A 247 22.72 -14.16 11.79
N ALA A 248 23.05 -15.30 11.15
CA ALA A 248 23.81 -16.38 11.79
C ALA A 248 25.17 -15.88 12.30
N LYS A 249 25.90 -15.14 11.47
CA LYS A 249 27.18 -14.53 11.86
C LYS A 249 27.03 -13.51 13.00
N GLN A 250 25.95 -12.72 13.00
CA GLN A 250 25.69 -11.77 14.09
C GLN A 250 25.44 -12.50 15.42
N ILE A 251 24.60 -13.55 15.40
CA ILE A 251 24.32 -14.36 16.59
C ILE A 251 25.59 -15.05 17.10
N GLU A 252 26.42 -15.58 16.21
CA GLU A 252 27.69 -16.21 16.59
C GLU A 252 28.65 -15.23 17.29
N ARG A 253 28.75 -14.00 16.76
CA ARG A 253 29.57 -12.93 17.36
C ARG A 253 29.16 -12.59 18.79
N THR A 254 27.89 -12.74 19.14
CA THR A 254 27.39 -12.53 20.51
C THR A 254 27.65 -13.72 21.43
N GLY A 255 28.23 -14.80 20.91
CA GLY A 255 28.51 -16.01 21.69
C GLY A 255 27.29 -16.88 21.97
N MET A 256 26.17 -16.61 21.32
CA MET A 256 24.96 -17.41 21.42
C MET A 256 25.01 -18.62 20.47
N GLN A 257 24.40 -19.73 20.88
CA GLN A 257 24.31 -20.97 20.11
C GLN A 257 22.97 -21.67 20.35
N ILE A 258 22.61 -22.60 19.46
CA ILE A 258 21.38 -23.38 19.61
C ILE A 258 21.62 -24.49 20.65
N PRO A 259 20.66 -24.73 21.56
CA PRO A 259 20.77 -25.82 22.55
C PRO A 259 20.95 -27.17 21.85
N GLY A 260 21.93 -27.97 22.32
CA GLY A 260 22.18 -29.30 21.78
C GLY A 260 23.15 -29.39 20.60
N PHE A 261 23.55 -28.26 20.00
CA PHE A 261 24.54 -28.24 18.93
C PHE A 261 25.82 -27.56 19.38
N ARG A 262 26.99 -28.18 19.07
CA ARG A 262 28.30 -27.54 19.26
C ARG A 262 28.39 -26.32 18.35
N LYS A 263 29.29 -25.36 18.67
CA LYS A 263 29.55 -24.17 17.85
C LYS A 263 29.84 -24.52 16.39
N ASN A 264 28.80 -24.61 15.61
CA ASN A 264 28.90 -24.79 14.17
C ASN A 264 27.99 -23.77 13.50
N PRO A 265 28.60 -22.72 12.88
CA PRO A 265 27.86 -21.66 12.22
C PRO A 265 26.94 -22.16 11.11
N LEU A 266 27.33 -23.25 10.42
CA LEU A 266 26.54 -23.87 9.35
C LEU A 266 25.21 -24.43 9.83
N VAL A 267 25.13 -24.93 11.07
CA VAL A 267 23.88 -25.44 11.63
C VAL A 267 22.92 -24.29 11.92
N LEU A 268 23.43 -23.20 12.50
CA LEU A 268 22.63 -22.02 12.78
C LEU A 268 22.12 -21.37 11.48
N GLU A 269 23.00 -21.24 10.47
CA GLU A 269 22.63 -20.76 9.13
C GLU A 269 21.52 -21.60 8.52
N ARG A 270 21.64 -22.92 8.52
CA ARG A 270 20.63 -23.84 7.94
C ARG A 270 19.28 -23.77 8.66
N ILE A 271 19.28 -23.56 9.96
CA ILE A 271 18.05 -23.38 10.73
C ILE A 271 17.40 -22.04 10.38
N LEU A 272 18.17 -20.94 10.36
CA LEU A 272 17.67 -19.63 9.97
C LEU A 272 17.20 -19.59 8.51
N GLU A 273 17.87 -20.31 7.62
CA GLU A 273 17.48 -20.45 6.20
C GLU A 273 16.09 -21.13 6.03
N ARG A 274 15.68 -21.93 7.00
CA ARG A 274 14.33 -22.52 7.00
C ARG A 274 13.24 -21.53 7.41
N TYR A 275 13.56 -20.49 8.22
CA TYR A 275 12.56 -19.56 8.77
C TYR A 275 12.59 -18.18 8.11
N ILE A 276 13.76 -17.61 7.85
CA ILE A 276 13.87 -16.24 7.34
C ILE A 276 13.24 -16.07 5.95
N PRO A 277 13.51 -16.90 4.92
CA PRO A 277 12.93 -16.69 3.60
C PRO A 277 11.40 -16.81 3.57
N PRO A 278 10.75 -17.83 4.16
CA PRO A 278 9.29 -17.87 4.19
C PRO A 278 8.65 -16.69 4.90
N VAL A 279 9.23 -16.26 6.03
CA VAL A 279 8.74 -15.08 6.77
C VAL A 279 8.93 -13.81 5.95
N THR A 280 10.02 -13.70 5.19
CA THR A 280 10.27 -12.56 4.29
C THR A 280 9.20 -12.46 3.20
N TYR A 281 8.94 -13.56 2.49
CA TYR A 281 7.90 -13.60 1.46
C TYR A 281 6.51 -13.34 2.04
N PHE A 282 6.20 -13.95 3.18
CA PHE A 282 4.94 -13.71 3.87
C PHE A 282 4.79 -12.24 4.28
N SER A 283 5.82 -11.65 4.86
CA SER A 283 5.85 -10.24 5.23
C SER A 283 5.62 -9.33 4.02
N GLY A 284 6.34 -9.57 2.92
CA GLY A 284 6.16 -8.81 1.68
C GLY A 284 4.76 -8.93 1.10
N ALA A 285 4.20 -10.15 1.06
CA ALA A 285 2.84 -10.40 0.59
C ALA A 285 1.79 -9.72 1.48
N PHE A 286 1.92 -9.87 2.79
CA PHE A 286 0.99 -9.30 3.77
C PHE A 286 0.94 -7.79 3.71
N VAL A 287 2.11 -7.12 3.72
CA VAL A 287 2.16 -5.65 3.66
C VAL A 287 1.76 -5.16 2.27
N GLY A 288 2.14 -5.89 1.20
CA GLY A 288 1.71 -5.58 -0.17
C GLY A 288 0.20 -5.67 -0.38
N LEU A 289 -0.45 -6.68 0.20
CA LEU A 289 -1.90 -6.84 0.17
C LEU A 289 -2.63 -5.74 0.95
N LEU A 290 -2.08 -5.32 2.10
CA LEU A 290 -2.67 -4.26 2.91
C LEU A 290 -2.52 -2.86 2.29
N ALA A 291 -1.52 -2.68 1.43
CA ALA A 291 -1.23 -1.41 0.79
C ALA A 291 -1.90 -1.26 -0.58
N ALA A 292 -2.40 -2.36 -1.14
CA ALA A 292 -3.16 -2.39 -2.39
C ALA A 292 -4.63 -2.07 -2.18
#